data_bfc0a3bfe40e589a64076f9ad17f6a4d
#
_entry.id   bfc0a3bfe40e589a64076f9ad17f6a4d
#
_cell.length_a   1.000
_cell.length_b   1.000
_cell.length_c   1.000
_cell.angle_alpha   90.00
_cell.angle_beta   90.00
_cell.angle_gamma   90.00
#
_symmetry.space_group_name_H-M   'P 1'
#
loop_
_entity.id
_entity.type
_entity.pdbx_description
1 polymer ?
#
loop_
_entity_poly.entity_id
_entity_poly.type
_entity_poly.pdbx_seq_one_letter_code
_entity_poly.pdbx_strand_id
1 'polypeptide(L)'
;MRRRIIAGNWKMNKTPSEAVALINELKPLVVNHDVDVVYCVPAIDLTTAIEATKGTNVAIGAENMYFEESGAYTGEIAPAMLTDIGVKYVIIGHSERREYFAETDETVNKKVLKAFEHGITPIICCGETLTQREQGITLDWIRMQIKIAFQNVTADQAKSAVIAYEPIWAIGTGKTATADQAEEVCAGIRAVIGEIYDEATAEAIRIQYGGSMNAGNAAELLAKPDIDGGLIGGASLKADFGKIVNA
;
A
#
# COMPACT_ATOMS: atom_id res chain seq x y z
N MET A 1 -0.79 -17.02 -11.63
CA MET A 1 -1.18 -16.40 -10.34
C MET A 1 -0.22 -15.26 -10.08
N ARG A 2 -0.69 -14.08 -9.69
CA ARG A 2 0.14 -12.92 -9.38
C ARG A 2 0.93 -13.18 -8.09
N ARG A 3 2.16 -12.65 -8.02
CA ARG A 3 2.98 -12.76 -6.81
C ARG A 3 2.36 -11.94 -5.68
N ARG A 4 2.16 -12.56 -4.53
CA ARG A 4 1.59 -11.91 -3.35
C ARG A 4 2.51 -10.81 -2.81
N ILE A 5 1.91 -9.75 -2.24
CA ILE A 5 2.64 -8.68 -1.56
C ILE A 5 1.98 -8.37 -0.22
N ILE A 6 2.73 -8.50 0.87
CA ILE A 6 2.29 -8.16 2.22
C ILE A 6 3.12 -6.98 2.72
N ALA A 7 2.48 -5.82 2.78
CA ALA A 7 3.10 -4.58 3.22
C ALA A 7 2.60 -4.18 4.60
N GLY A 8 3.50 -3.94 5.53
CA GLY A 8 3.19 -3.36 6.83
C GLY A 8 3.20 -1.84 6.74
N ASN A 9 2.10 -1.18 7.03
CA ASN A 9 2.03 0.26 7.24
C ASN A 9 2.16 0.52 8.75
N TRP A 10 3.32 0.99 9.16
CA TRP A 10 3.61 1.20 10.59
C TRP A 10 2.94 2.46 11.12
N LYS A 11 2.54 3.36 10.22
CA LYS A 11 1.94 4.64 10.57
C LYS A 11 2.87 5.43 11.50
N MET A 12 2.33 6.29 12.37
CA MET A 12 3.11 7.09 13.30
C MET A 12 3.46 6.27 14.56
N ASN A 13 4.26 5.22 14.38
CA ASN A 13 4.71 4.33 15.48
C ASN A 13 6.19 4.00 15.35
N LYS A 14 6.81 3.79 16.50
CA LYS A 14 8.21 3.44 16.72
C LYS A 14 9.17 4.62 16.58
N THR A 15 10.15 4.58 17.44
CA THR A 15 11.38 5.36 17.32
C THR A 15 12.42 4.53 16.56
N PRO A 16 13.52 5.11 16.05
CA PRO A 16 14.53 4.34 15.32
C PRO A 16 15.07 3.12 16.07
N SER A 17 15.27 3.21 17.38
CA SER A 17 15.72 2.09 18.19
C SER A 17 14.67 0.99 18.33
N GLU A 18 13.40 1.37 18.49
CA GLU A 18 12.29 0.43 18.55
C GLU A 18 12.00 -0.21 17.18
N ALA A 19 12.21 0.54 16.09
CA ALA A 19 12.09 0.03 14.73
C ALA A 19 13.11 -1.09 14.49
N VAL A 20 14.38 -0.88 14.84
CA VAL A 20 15.43 -1.91 14.75
C VAL A 20 15.08 -3.13 15.59
N ALA A 21 14.59 -2.94 16.83
CA ALA A 21 14.20 -4.04 17.70
C ALA A 21 13.07 -4.87 17.10
N LEU A 22 12.02 -4.20 16.60
CA LEU A 22 10.88 -4.87 15.96
C LEU A 22 11.28 -5.60 14.67
N ILE A 23 12.11 -4.99 13.81
CA ILE A 23 12.62 -5.64 12.61
C ILE A 23 13.38 -6.91 12.97
N ASN A 24 14.24 -6.87 14.00
CA ASN A 24 15.00 -8.04 14.44
C ASN A 24 14.09 -9.16 14.97
N GLU A 25 12.98 -8.82 15.63
CA GLU A 25 11.96 -9.78 16.07
C GLU A 25 11.23 -10.40 14.88
N LEU A 26 10.84 -9.58 13.89
CA LEU A 26 10.01 -10.03 12.77
C LEU A 26 10.80 -10.77 11.68
N LYS A 27 12.07 -10.44 11.46
CA LYS A 27 12.90 -11.05 10.39
C LYS A 27 12.77 -12.58 10.29
N PRO A 28 12.91 -13.37 11.37
CA PRO A 28 12.81 -14.82 11.26
C PRO A 28 11.40 -15.34 10.97
N LEU A 29 10.37 -14.51 11.18
CA LEU A 29 8.97 -14.88 11.02
C LEU A 29 8.45 -14.63 9.59
N VAL A 30 9.14 -13.82 8.79
CA VAL A 30 8.72 -13.36 7.47
C VAL A 30 9.60 -13.91 6.34
N VAL A 31 10.37 -14.94 6.58
CA VAL A 31 11.19 -15.62 5.57
C VAL A 31 10.26 -16.41 4.65
N ASN A 32 9.83 -15.75 3.57
CA ASN A 32 9.00 -16.35 2.54
C ASN A 32 9.42 -15.77 1.18
N HIS A 33 9.98 -16.61 0.30
CA HIS A 33 10.52 -16.17 -0.99
C HIS A 33 9.44 -16.10 -2.09
N ASP A 34 8.23 -16.58 -1.81
CA ASP A 34 7.09 -16.54 -2.74
C ASP A 34 6.21 -15.29 -2.54
N VAL A 35 6.52 -14.50 -1.50
CA VAL A 35 5.80 -13.28 -1.13
C VAL A 35 6.76 -12.09 -1.10
N ASP A 36 6.34 -10.96 -1.66
CA ASP A 36 7.04 -9.69 -1.46
C ASP A 36 6.65 -9.13 -0.08
N VAL A 37 7.61 -9.05 0.82
CA VAL A 37 7.41 -8.50 2.18
C VAL A 37 7.97 -7.09 2.23
N VAL A 38 7.14 -6.14 2.64
CA VAL A 38 7.50 -4.72 2.69
C VAL A 38 7.21 -4.16 4.09
N TYR A 39 8.14 -3.38 4.65
CA TYR A 39 7.85 -2.53 5.80
C TYR A 39 7.84 -1.08 5.35
N CYS A 40 6.64 -0.45 5.39
CA CYS A 40 6.50 0.99 5.20
C CYS A 40 6.58 1.64 6.57
N VAL A 41 7.64 2.41 6.78
CA VAL A 41 8.01 2.96 8.10
C VAL A 41 8.02 4.49 8.07
N PRO A 42 7.90 5.16 9.23
CA PRO A 42 8.09 6.61 9.34
C PRO A 42 9.40 7.07 8.73
N ALA A 43 9.41 8.29 8.17
CA ALA A 43 10.58 8.82 7.47
C ALA A 43 11.87 8.83 8.32
N ILE A 44 11.73 9.06 9.63
CA ILE A 44 12.85 9.05 10.58
C ILE A 44 13.48 7.66 10.75
N ASP A 45 12.76 6.60 10.43
CA ASP A 45 13.18 5.21 10.61
C ASP A 45 13.76 4.58 9.34
N LEU A 46 13.62 5.24 8.17
CA LEU A 46 13.96 4.65 6.87
C LEU A 46 15.40 4.15 6.80
N THR A 47 16.38 4.97 7.18
CA THR A 47 17.80 4.58 7.09
C THR A 47 18.15 3.42 8.02
N THR A 48 17.64 3.44 9.24
CA THR A 48 17.88 2.38 10.22
C THR A 48 17.15 1.09 9.84
N ALA A 49 15.94 1.19 9.26
CA ALA A 49 15.19 0.04 8.77
C ALA A 49 15.87 -0.63 7.57
N ILE A 50 16.39 0.16 6.62
CA ILE A 50 17.16 -0.35 5.48
C ILE A 50 18.40 -1.09 5.96
N GLU A 51 19.15 -0.53 6.90
CA GLU A 51 20.32 -1.20 7.46
C GLU A 51 19.96 -2.51 8.17
N ALA A 52 18.89 -2.48 8.98
CA ALA A 52 18.42 -3.63 9.74
C ALA A 52 17.87 -4.78 8.87
N THR A 53 17.44 -4.50 7.64
CA THR A 53 16.91 -5.50 6.71
C THR A 53 17.91 -5.99 5.66
N LYS A 54 19.16 -5.51 5.69
CA LYS A 54 20.21 -5.98 4.76
C LYS A 54 20.35 -7.49 4.78
N GLY A 55 20.42 -8.09 3.60
CA GLY A 55 20.57 -9.55 3.44
C GLY A 55 19.31 -10.36 3.73
N THR A 56 18.16 -9.71 3.89
CA THR A 56 16.85 -10.38 4.05
C THR A 56 16.01 -10.25 2.78
N ASN A 57 14.84 -10.90 2.76
CA ASN A 57 13.83 -10.77 1.71
C ASN A 57 12.89 -9.57 1.91
N VAL A 58 13.11 -8.74 2.93
CA VAL A 58 12.25 -7.61 3.26
C VAL A 58 12.71 -6.35 2.53
N ALA A 59 11.80 -5.71 1.83
CA ALA A 59 12.00 -4.39 1.26
C ALA A 59 11.48 -3.29 2.19
N ILE A 60 12.07 -2.10 2.11
CA ILE A 60 11.61 -0.93 2.87
C ILE A 60 10.85 0.02 1.95
N GLY A 61 9.71 0.50 2.46
CA GLY A 61 8.86 1.52 1.87
C GLY A 61 8.77 2.77 2.74
N ALA A 62 8.48 3.89 2.09
CA ALA A 62 8.09 5.13 2.76
C ALA A 62 6.57 5.21 2.91
N GLU A 63 6.10 5.94 3.92
CA GLU A 63 4.66 6.13 4.16
C GLU A 63 4.08 7.32 3.38
N ASN A 64 4.94 8.13 2.77
CA ASN A 64 4.60 9.26 1.92
C ASN A 64 5.85 9.77 1.20
N MET A 65 5.65 10.56 0.16
CA MET A 65 6.65 11.45 -0.44
C MET A 65 5.96 12.66 -1.07
N TYR A 66 6.71 13.71 -1.36
CA TYR A 66 6.21 14.84 -2.12
C TYR A 66 6.45 14.64 -3.62
N PHE A 67 5.83 15.47 -4.46
CA PHE A 67 5.92 15.37 -5.92
C PHE A 67 6.87 16.39 -6.55
N GLU A 68 7.55 17.23 -5.75
CA GLU A 68 8.55 18.15 -6.23
C GLU A 68 9.96 17.61 -5.96
N GLU A 69 10.91 17.95 -6.84
CA GLU A 69 12.29 17.48 -6.74
C GLU A 69 13.06 18.12 -5.59
N SER A 70 12.78 19.38 -5.34
CA SER A 70 13.38 20.20 -4.28
C SER A 70 12.64 21.52 -4.14
N GLY A 71 12.93 22.29 -3.10
CA GLY A 71 12.42 23.66 -3.01
C GLY A 71 11.93 24.05 -1.62
N ALA A 72 11.11 25.10 -1.58
CA ALA A 72 10.57 25.68 -0.35
C ALA A 72 9.32 24.91 0.13
N TYR A 73 9.50 23.64 0.47
CA TYR A 73 8.46 22.73 0.96
C TYR A 73 8.85 22.15 2.32
N THR A 74 8.96 23.03 3.31
CA THR A 74 9.44 22.67 4.65
C THR A 74 8.68 21.50 5.24
N GLY A 75 9.41 20.41 5.56
CA GLY A 75 8.86 19.18 6.15
C GLY A 75 8.58 18.06 5.15
N GLU A 76 8.58 18.36 3.83
CA GLU A 76 8.35 17.34 2.79
C GLU A 76 9.64 16.58 2.43
N ILE A 77 9.45 15.37 1.91
CA ILE A 77 10.52 14.47 1.47
C ILE A 77 10.44 14.29 -0.02
N ALA A 78 11.49 14.71 -0.73
CA ALA A 78 11.57 14.55 -2.18
C ALA A 78 11.85 13.09 -2.57
N PRO A 79 11.42 12.65 -3.77
CA PRO A 79 11.65 11.28 -4.26
C PRO A 79 13.14 10.90 -4.28
N ALA A 80 14.01 11.83 -4.70
CA ALA A 80 15.46 11.62 -4.73
C ALA A 80 16.06 11.31 -3.34
N MET A 81 15.50 11.87 -2.26
CA MET A 81 15.93 11.56 -0.89
C MET A 81 15.62 10.11 -0.51
N LEU A 82 14.52 9.55 -1.04
CA LEU A 82 14.12 8.16 -0.81
C LEU A 82 14.97 7.18 -1.63
N THR A 83 15.24 7.49 -2.90
CA THR A 83 16.04 6.63 -3.77
C THR A 83 17.50 6.58 -3.34
N ASP A 84 18.07 7.69 -2.88
CA ASP A 84 19.44 7.78 -2.39
C ASP A 84 19.73 6.78 -1.26
N ILE A 85 18.79 6.62 -0.35
CA ILE A 85 18.89 5.66 0.75
C ILE A 85 18.43 4.24 0.40
N GLY A 86 17.84 4.02 -0.78
CA GLY A 86 17.47 2.68 -1.28
C GLY A 86 16.03 2.24 -0.99
N VAL A 87 15.11 3.17 -0.68
CA VAL A 87 13.67 2.90 -0.56
C VAL A 87 13.12 2.33 -1.86
N LYS A 88 12.29 1.29 -1.78
CA LYS A 88 11.73 0.56 -2.94
C LYS A 88 10.25 0.81 -3.18
N TYR A 89 9.50 1.12 -2.13
CA TYR A 89 8.06 1.33 -2.19
C TYR A 89 7.68 2.65 -1.53
N VAL A 90 6.52 3.18 -1.89
CA VAL A 90 5.95 4.34 -1.20
C VAL A 90 4.43 4.24 -1.16
N ILE A 91 3.83 4.42 0.01
CA ILE A 91 2.38 4.55 0.17
C ILE A 91 1.98 5.95 -0.29
N ILE A 92 0.98 6.03 -1.17
CA ILE A 92 0.46 7.28 -1.72
C ILE A 92 -1.06 7.30 -1.58
N GLY A 93 -1.62 8.39 -1.09
CA GLY A 93 -3.06 8.58 -1.00
C GLY A 93 -3.74 7.80 0.13
N HIS A 94 -3.00 7.37 1.17
CA HIS A 94 -3.59 6.70 2.33
C HIS A 94 -4.75 7.53 2.92
N SER A 95 -5.81 6.86 3.35
CA SER A 95 -7.03 7.50 3.86
C SER A 95 -6.75 8.55 4.95
N GLU A 96 -5.84 8.28 5.89
CA GLU A 96 -5.43 9.23 6.92
C GLU A 96 -4.82 10.52 6.32
N ARG A 97 -4.06 10.40 5.22
CA ARG A 97 -3.48 11.58 4.58
C ARG A 97 -4.52 12.40 3.83
N ARG A 98 -5.50 11.74 3.25
CA ARG A 98 -6.66 12.41 2.62
C ARG A 98 -7.49 13.16 3.67
N GLU A 99 -7.75 12.53 4.81
CA GLU A 99 -8.58 13.06 5.88
C GLU A 99 -7.89 14.19 6.67
N TYR A 100 -6.64 13.96 7.10
CA TYR A 100 -5.97 14.88 8.05
C TYR A 100 -5.00 15.86 7.40
N PHE A 101 -4.52 15.57 6.19
CA PHE A 101 -3.46 16.34 5.52
C PHE A 101 -3.86 16.86 4.14
N ALA A 102 -5.16 16.89 3.83
CA ALA A 102 -5.74 17.45 2.61
C ALA A 102 -5.14 16.87 1.31
N GLU A 103 -4.73 15.61 1.31
CA GLU A 103 -4.27 14.92 0.11
C GLU A 103 -5.45 14.65 -0.82
N THR A 104 -5.38 15.11 -2.07
CA THR A 104 -6.44 14.99 -3.08
C THR A 104 -6.07 13.94 -4.13
N ASP A 105 -7.03 13.54 -4.96
CA ASP A 105 -6.76 12.59 -6.06
C ASP A 105 -5.74 13.16 -7.06
N GLU A 106 -5.75 14.49 -7.30
CA GLU A 106 -4.78 15.16 -8.16
C GLU A 106 -3.37 15.14 -7.57
N THR A 107 -3.23 15.36 -6.25
CA THR A 107 -1.91 15.26 -5.59
C THR A 107 -1.43 13.82 -5.53
N VAL A 108 -2.33 12.85 -5.37
CA VAL A 108 -2.03 11.43 -5.49
C VAL A 108 -1.46 11.10 -6.87
N ASN A 109 -2.12 11.53 -7.95
CA ASN A 109 -1.62 11.31 -9.31
C ASN A 109 -0.23 11.91 -9.53
N LYS A 110 0.02 13.16 -9.10
CA LYS A 110 1.34 13.78 -9.19
C LYS A 110 2.41 12.95 -8.48
N LYS A 111 2.12 12.43 -7.29
CA LYS A 111 3.03 11.56 -6.54
C LYS A 111 3.25 10.23 -7.24
N VAL A 112 2.21 9.63 -7.82
CA VAL A 112 2.33 8.37 -8.57
C VAL A 112 3.26 8.52 -9.78
N LEU A 113 3.09 9.58 -10.57
CA LEU A 113 3.97 9.88 -11.71
C LEU A 113 5.41 10.05 -11.25
N LYS A 114 5.61 10.80 -10.16
CA LYS A 114 6.92 11.08 -9.60
C LYS A 114 7.59 9.82 -9.02
N ALA A 115 6.82 8.92 -8.40
CA ALA A 115 7.33 7.64 -7.93
C ALA A 115 7.90 6.80 -9.10
N PHE A 116 7.17 6.71 -10.21
CA PHE A 116 7.65 6.01 -11.40
C PHE A 116 8.88 6.66 -12.03
N GLU A 117 8.94 7.99 -12.12
CA GLU A 117 10.13 8.71 -12.61
C GLU A 117 11.39 8.36 -11.83
N HIS A 118 11.26 8.12 -10.54
CA HIS A 118 12.37 7.76 -9.64
C HIS A 118 12.54 6.25 -9.42
N GLY A 119 11.79 5.41 -10.10
CA GLY A 119 11.89 3.94 -9.96
C GLY A 119 11.44 3.41 -8.59
N ILE A 120 10.58 4.15 -7.89
CA ILE A 120 9.95 3.73 -6.64
C ILE A 120 8.58 3.12 -6.98
N THR A 121 8.28 1.94 -6.48
CA THR A 121 6.97 1.30 -6.68
C THR A 121 5.91 1.96 -5.80
N PRO A 122 4.87 2.61 -6.38
CA PRO A 122 3.81 3.19 -5.58
C PRO A 122 2.84 2.10 -5.08
N ILE A 123 2.43 2.21 -3.81
CA ILE A 123 1.26 1.55 -3.23
C ILE A 123 0.17 2.60 -3.15
N ILE A 124 -0.76 2.56 -4.10
CA ILE A 124 -1.76 3.62 -4.33
C ILE A 124 -3.03 3.26 -3.57
N CYS A 125 -3.37 4.06 -2.56
CA CYS A 125 -4.54 3.84 -1.72
C CYS A 125 -5.79 4.48 -2.31
N CYS A 126 -6.87 3.73 -2.31
CA CYS A 126 -8.23 4.17 -2.64
C CYS A 126 -9.23 3.55 -1.68
N GLY A 127 -10.37 4.20 -1.49
CA GLY A 127 -11.38 3.67 -0.58
C GLY A 127 -12.57 4.61 -0.41
N GLU A 128 -13.68 4.04 0.05
CA GLU A 128 -14.92 4.74 0.30
C GLU A 128 -15.21 4.86 1.80
N THR A 129 -15.93 5.92 2.15
CA THR A 129 -16.51 6.12 3.48
C THR A 129 -17.75 5.25 3.68
N LEU A 130 -18.21 5.10 4.93
CA LEU A 130 -19.45 4.39 5.24
C LEU A 130 -20.66 5.02 4.50
N THR A 131 -20.72 6.34 4.48
CA THR A 131 -21.80 7.07 3.78
C THR A 131 -21.86 6.72 2.29
N GLN A 132 -20.71 6.68 1.61
CA GLN A 132 -20.66 6.31 0.19
C GLN A 132 -21.07 4.85 -0.04
N ARG A 133 -20.69 3.95 0.87
CA ARG A 133 -21.10 2.54 0.79
C ARG A 133 -22.61 2.40 0.99
N GLU A 134 -23.18 3.06 2.00
CA GLU A 134 -24.63 3.03 2.28
C GLU A 134 -25.46 3.67 1.15
N GLN A 135 -24.90 4.63 0.44
CA GLN A 135 -25.49 5.23 -0.76
C GLN A 135 -25.39 4.36 -2.02
N GLY A 136 -24.66 3.25 -1.95
CA GLY A 136 -24.48 2.33 -3.08
C GLY A 136 -23.55 2.85 -4.19
N ILE A 137 -22.70 3.84 -3.90
CA ILE A 137 -21.79 4.48 -4.87
C ILE A 137 -20.34 4.04 -4.72
N THR A 138 -20.06 2.96 -3.98
CA THR A 138 -18.71 2.45 -3.74
C THR A 138 -17.90 2.32 -5.03
N LEU A 139 -18.40 1.58 -6.01
CA LEU A 139 -17.67 1.33 -7.25
C LEU A 139 -17.50 2.60 -8.10
N ASP A 140 -18.45 3.51 -8.11
CA ASP A 140 -18.33 4.80 -8.83
C ASP A 140 -17.24 5.67 -8.18
N TRP A 141 -17.22 5.72 -6.86
CA TRP A 141 -16.20 6.45 -6.10
C TRP A 141 -14.80 5.89 -6.34
N ILE A 142 -14.62 4.59 -6.20
CA ILE A 142 -13.36 3.90 -6.45
C ILE A 142 -12.91 4.09 -7.91
N ARG A 143 -13.84 3.96 -8.86
CA ARG A 143 -13.58 4.18 -10.28
C ARG A 143 -13.01 5.58 -10.55
N MET A 144 -13.59 6.60 -9.93
CA MET A 144 -13.11 7.98 -10.03
C MET A 144 -11.68 8.09 -9.49
N GLN A 145 -11.42 7.59 -8.28
CA GLN A 145 -10.09 7.65 -7.65
C GLN A 145 -9.03 6.94 -8.51
N ILE A 146 -9.33 5.75 -9.01
CA ILE A 146 -8.40 4.99 -9.85
C ILE A 146 -8.14 5.71 -11.17
N LYS A 147 -9.17 6.22 -11.85
CA LYS A 147 -8.99 6.94 -13.12
C LYS A 147 -8.12 8.18 -12.96
N ILE A 148 -8.27 8.94 -11.87
CA ILE A 148 -7.44 10.12 -11.61
C ILE A 148 -6.02 9.69 -11.24
N ALA A 149 -5.85 8.72 -10.35
CA ALA A 149 -4.53 8.25 -9.91
C ALA A 149 -3.67 7.73 -11.06
N PHE A 150 -4.27 7.11 -12.07
CA PHE A 150 -3.57 6.54 -13.24
C PHE A 150 -3.54 7.48 -14.46
N GLN A 151 -3.97 8.73 -14.33
CA GLN A 151 -3.89 9.70 -15.42
C GLN A 151 -2.43 9.92 -15.85
N ASN A 152 -2.15 9.79 -17.15
CA ASN A 152 -0.80 9.87 -17.75
C ASN A 152 0.21 8.80 -17.29
N VAL A 153 -0.22 7.76 -16.57
CA VAL A 153 0.59 6.58 -16.27
C VAL A 153 0.55 5.64 -17.48
N THR A 154 1.68 5.15 -17.92
CA THR A 154 1.73 4.18 -19.03
C THR A 154 1.31 2.78 -18.59
N ALA A 155 0.87 1.93 -19.51
CA ALA A 155 0.51 0.54 -19.21
C ALA A 155 1.66 -0.24 -18.54
N ASP A 156 2.90 -0.02 -18.97
CA ASP A 156 4.07 -0.70 -18.39
C ASP A 156 4.37 -0.22 -16.96
N GLN A 157 4.19 1.05 -16.66
CA GLN A 157 4.26 1.56 -15.29
C GLN A 157 3.14 0.98 -14.43
N ALA A 158 1.90 0.96 -14.94
CA ALA A 158 0.75 0.43 -14.23
C ALA A 158 0.93 -1.03 -13.81
N LYS A 159 1.53 -1.88 -14.64
CA LYS A 159 1.84 -3.29 -14.32
C LYS A 159 2.73 -3.45 -13.09
N SER A 160 3.58 -2.46 -12.79
CA SER A 160 4.48 -2.48 -11.64
C SER A 160 3.88 -1.84 -10.37
N ALA A 161 2.76 -1.13 -10.50
CA ALA A 161 2.09 -0.53 -9.36
C ALA A 161 1.44 -1.57 -8.44
N VAL A 162 1.14 -1.12 -7.23
CA VAL A 162 0.28 -1.83 -6.28
C VAL A 162 -0.88 -0.91 -5.93
N ILE A 163 -2.11 -1.43 -5.92
CA ILE A 163 -3.28 -0.69 -5.45
C ILE A 163 -3.68 -1.26 -4.10
N ALA A 164 -3.94 -0.42 -3.11
CA ALA A 164 -4.44 -0.82 -1.80
C ALA A 164 -5.89 -0.31 -1.62
N TYR A 165 -6.82 -1.25 -1.58
CA TYR A 165 -8.22 -0.93 -1.29
C TYR A 165 -8.43 -0.78 0.22
N GLU A 166 -8.82 0.40 0.64
CA GLU A 166 -9.08 0.75 2.04
C GLU A 166 -10.58 1.00 2.25
N PRO A 167 -11.39 0.02 2.73
CA PRO A 167 -12.73 0.33 3.22
C PRO A 167 -12.60 1.21 4.45
N ILE A 168 -12.67 2.55 4.29
CA ILE A 168 -12.37 3.53 5.37
C ILE A 168 -13.24 3.25 6.60
N TRP A 169 -14.48 2.82 6.38
CA TRP A 169 -15.44 2.45 7.43
C TRP A 169 -15.03 1.21 8.25
N ALA A 170 -14.05 0.44 7.78
CA ALA A 170 -13.53 -0.75 8.45
C ALA A 170 -12.08 -0.56 8.97
N ILE A 171 -11.54 0.66 8.95
CA ILE A 171 -10.19 0.95 9.45
C ILE A 171 -10.30 1.52 10.87
N GLY A 172 -9.77 0.79 11.87
CA GLY A 172 -9.72 1.26 13.26
C GLY A 172 -11.09 1.41 13.97
N THR A 173 -12.18 0.99 13.34
CA THR A 173 -13.54 1.14 13.86
C THR A 173 -14.05 -0.08 14.62
N GLY A 174 -13.31 -1.20 14.58
CA GLY A 174 -13.75 -2.50 15.08
C GLY A 174 -14.69 -3.24 14.09
N LYS A 175 -15.11 -2.60 12.99
CA LYS A 175 -15.81 -3.26 11.88
C LYS A 175 -14.79 -3.88 10.93
N THR A 176 -15.16 -4.98 10.28
CA THR A 176 -14.33 -5.65 9.28
C THR A 176 -15.20 -5.92 8.06
N ALA A 177 -14.71 -5.60 6.88
CA ALA A 177 -15.36 -6.05 5.66
C ALA A 177 -15.26 -7.58 5.57
N THR A 178 -16.30 -8.23 5.08
CA THR A 178 -16.21 -9.66 4.75
C THR A 178 -15.25 -9.87 3.59
N ALA A 179 -14.72 -11.07 3.42
CA ALA A 179 -13.85 -11.38 2.28
C ALA A 179 -14.58 -11.18 0.94
N ASP A 180 -15.89 -11.45 0.87
CA ASP A 180 -16.70 -11.20 -0.33
C ASP A 180 -16.88 -9.71 -0.62
N GLN A 181 -17.06 -8.89 0.41
CA GLN A 181 -17.12 -7.43 0.25
C GLN A 181 -15.78 -6.83 -0.21
N ALA A 182 -14.68 -7.37 0.29
CA ALA A 182 -13.34 -6.97 -0.14
C ALA A 182 -13.08 -7.37 -1.60
N GLU A 183 -13.46 -8.60 -1.95
CA GLU A 183 -13.34 -9.15 -3.30
C GLU A 183 -14.16 -8.36 -4.32
N GLU A 184 -15.42 -8.04 -4.00
CA GLU A 184 -16.30 -7.22 -4.87
C GLU A 184 -15.59 -5.94 -5.35
N VAL A 185 -14.93 -5.24 -4.43
CA VAL A 185 -14.27 -3.98 -4.75
C VAL A 185 -12.93 -4.19 -5.42
N CYS A 186 -12.14 -5.19 -5.01
CA CYS A 186 -10.87 -5.51 -5.65
C CYS A 186 -11.07 -5.96 -7.11
N ALA A 187 -12.09 -6.78 -7.38
CA ALA A 187 -12.50 -7.14 -8.74
C ALA A 187 -12.94 -5.90 -9.55
N GLY A 188 -13.70 -5.00 -8.92
CA GLY A 188 -14.10 -3.73 -9.52
C GLY A 188 -12.90 -2.84 -9.88
N ILE A 189 -11.89 -2.76 -9.00
CA ILE A 189 -10.63 -2.04 -9.29
C ILE A 189 -9.93 -2.65 -10.50
N ARG A 190 -9.79 -3.97 -10.55
CA ARG A 190 -9.16 -4.68 -11.66
C ARG A 190 -9.89 -4.42 -12.98
N ALA A 191 -11.23 -4.46 -12.98
CA ALA A 191 -12.04 -4.13 -14.13
C ALA A 191 -11.78 -2.70 -14.64
N VAL A 192 -11.67 -1.71 -13.73
CA VAL A 192 -11.35 -0.33 -14.09
C VAL A 192 -9.97 -0.20 -14.73
N ILE A 193 -8.96 -0.92 -14.25
CA ILE A 193 -7.63 -0.97 -14.88
C ILE A 193 -7.71 -1.57 -16.29
N GLY A 194 -8.50 -2.63 -16.47
CA GLY A 194 -8.77 -3.22 -17.81
C GLY A 194 -9.42 -2.23 -18.78
N GLU A 195 -10.31 -1.36 -18.28
CA GLU A 195 -10.92 -0.31 -19.11
C GLU A 195 -9.96 0.85 -19.44
N ILE A 196 -9.04 1.19 -18.53
CA ILE A 196 -8.06 2.27 -18.76
C ILE A 196 -6.99 1.83 -19.75
N TYR A 197 -6.57 0.57 -19.67
CA TYR A 197 -5.47 0.02 -20.47
C TYR A 197 -5.91 -1.19 -21.31
N ASP A 198 -5.77 -2.38 -20.75
CA ASP A 198 -6.13 -3.67 -21.32
C ASP A 198 -6.17 -4.77 -20.24
N GLU A 199 -6.65 -5.96 -20.63
CA GLU A 199 -6.74 -7.12 -19.75
C GLU A 199 -5.36 -7.57 -19.25
N ALA A 200 -4.33 -7.52 -20.09
CA ALA A 200 -2.98 -7.94 -19.72
C ALA A 200 -2.39 -7.04 -18.61
N THR A 201 -2.67 -5.75 -18.66
CA THR A 201 -2.28 -4.80 -17.62
C THR A 201 -3.08 -5.04 -16.32
N ALA A 202 -4.40 -5.27 -16.45
CA ALA A 202 -5.26 -5.58 -15.31
C ALA A 202 -4.83 -6.88 -14.61
N GLU A 203 -4.43 -7.89 -15.37
CA GLU A 203 -3.92 -9.15 -14.82
C GLU A 203 -2.52 -9.06 -14.22
N ALA A 204 -1.73 -8.05 -14.58
CA ALA A 204 -0.38 -7.88 -14.05
C ALA A 204 -0.34 -7.06 -12.75
N ILE A 205 -1.22 -6.07 -12.60
CA ILE A 205 -1.25 -5.20 -11.42
C ILE A 205 -1.66 -5.98 -10.17
N ARG A 206 -1.03 -5.66 -9.04
CA ARG A 206 -1.34 -6.29 -7.76
C ARG A 206 -2.29 -5.42 -6.95
N ILE A 207 -3.29 -6.04 -6.32
CA ILE A 207 -4.29 -5.37 -5.50
C ILE A 207 -4.21 -5.92 -4.09
N GLN A 208 -4.00 -5.05 -3.12
CA GLN A 208 -3.98 -5.35 -1.69
C GLN A 208 -5.32 -4.99 -1.05
N TYR A 209 -5.74 -5.78 -0.08
CA TYR A 209 -6.76 -5.37 0.87
C TYR A 209 -6.12 -4.56 2.00
N GLY A 210 -6.56 -3.31 2.18
CA GLY A 210 -6.03 -2.35 3.16
C GLY A 210 -6.93 -2.14 4.38
N GLY A 211 -7.99 -2.92 4.53
CA GLY A 211 -8.81 -2.93 5.74
C GLY A 211 -8.19 -3.78 6.85
N SER A 212 -8.99 -4.13 7.86
CA SER A 212 -8.53 -4.90 9.02
C SER A 212 -8.20 -6.35 8.65
N MET A 213 -6.98 -6.58 8.14
CA MET A 213 -6.42 -7.92 7.94
C MET A 213 -5.58 -8.33 9.17
N ASN A 214 -5.76 -9.56 9.60
CA ASN A 214 -5.06 -10.16 10.75
C ASN A 214 -4.83 -11.66 10.52
N ALA A 215 -4.13 -12.32 11.43
CA ALA A 215 -3.81 -13.75 11.32
C ALA A 215 -5.05 -14.68 11.23
N GLY A 216 -6.21 -14.24 11.70
CA GLY A 216 -7.44 -15.04 11.69
C GLY A 216 -8.23 -14.98 10.39
N ASN A 217 -8.09 -13.90 9.60
CA ASN A 217 -8.83 -13.73 8.34
C ASN A 217 -7.95 -13.66 7.09
N ALA A 218 -6.63 -13.63 7.26
CA ALA A 218 -5.70 -13.50 6.14
C ALA A 218 -5.87 -14.61 5.09
N ALA A 219 -5.96 -15.87 5.52
CA ALA A 219 -6.10 -17.00 4.59
C ALA A 219 -7.39 -16.92 3.75
N GLU A 220 -8.51 -16.50 4.33
CA GLU A 220 -9.78 -16.34 3.63
C GLU A 220 -9.71 -15.19 2.60
N LEU A 221 -9.13 -14.04 3.00
CA LEU A 221 -8.93 -12.89 2.11
C LEU A 221 -7.99 -13.24 0.95
N LEU A 222 -6.85 -13.86 1.25
CA LEU A 222 -5.83 -14.23 0.26
C LEU A 222 -6.25 -15.40 -0.66
N ALA A 223 -7.35 -16.10 -0.33
CA ALA A 223 -7.95 -17.09 -1.23
C ALA A 223 -8.83 -16.46 -2.32
N LYS A 224 -9.14 -15.17 -2.23
CA LYS A 224 -9.95 -14.48 -3.23
C LYS A 224 -9.12 -14.18 -4.49
N PRO A 225 -9.74 -14.31 -5.70
CA PRO A 225 -9.01 -14.21 -6.97
C PRO A 225 -8.41 -12.84 -7.25
N ASP A 226 -8.99 -11.75 -6.73
CA ASP A 226 -8.55 -10.38 -7.00
C ASP A 226 -7.83 -9.71 -5.82
N ILE A 227 -7.57 -10.46 -4.73
CA ILE A 227 -6.79 -9.99 -3.58
C ILE A 227 -5.39 -10.60 -3.64
N ASP A 228 -4.40 -9.81 -4.05
CA ASP A 228 -3.01 -10.25 -4.21
C ASP A 228 -2.15 -10.00 -2.97
N GLY A 229 -2.75 -9.55 -1.87
CA GLY A 229 -2.01 -9.29 -0.64
C GLY A 229 -2.73 -8.38 0.34
N GLY A 230 -1.97 -7.78 1.24
CA GLY A 230 -2.51 -6.88 2.25
C GLY A 230 -1.62 -5.68 2.58
N LEU A 231 -2.25 -4.53 2.82
CA LEU A 231 -1.63 -3.38 3.47
C LEU A 231 -2.02 -3.39 4.95
N ILE A 232 -1.10 -3.81 5.80
CA ILE A 232 -1.37 -4.21 7.18
C ILE A 232 -1.01 -3.10 8.15
N GLY A 233 -1.98 -2.60 8.92
CA GLY A 233 -1.74 -1.62 9.99
C GLY A 233 -1.21 -2.25 11.27
N GLY A 234 -1.94 -2.18 12.36
CA GLY A 234 -1.49 -2.57 13.70
C GLY A 234 -0.96 -3.99 13.87
N ALA A 235 -1.40 -4.96 13.06
CA ALA A 235 -0.86 -6.32 13.07
C ALA A 235 0.58 -6.39 12.54
N SER A 236 1.03 -5.41 11.74
CA SER A 236 2.41 -5.35 11.25
C SER A 236 3.43 -4.96 12.32
N LEU A 237 2.98 -4.48 13.47
CA LEU A 237 3.79 -4.12 14.63
C LEU A 237 3.94 -5.28 15.65
N LYS A 238 3.55 -6.50 15.27
CA LYS A 238 3.49 -7.68 16.15
C LYS A 238 3.93 -8.93 15.41
N ALA A 239 4.29 -9.99 16.16
CA ALA A 239 4.64 -11.31 15.62
C ALA A 239 3.55 -11.92 14.69
N ASP A 240 2.29 -11.50 14.86
CA ASP A 240 1.18 -11.92 13.99
C ASP A 240 1.37 -11.54 12.51
N PHE A 241 2.22 -10.55 12.22
CA PHE A 241 2.59 -10.23 10.84
C PHE A 241 3.22 -11.43 10.10
N GLY A 242 4.05 -12.20 10.80
CA GLY A 242 4.61 -13.43 10.22
C GLY A 242 3.56 -14.46 9.84
N LYS A 243 2.45 -14.56 10.60
CA LYS A 243 1.33 -15.46 10.26
C LYS A 243 0.59 -14.99 9.01
N ILE A 244 0.46 -13.67 8.81
CA ILE A 244 -0.18 -13.09 7.62
C ILE A 244 0.70 -13.31 6.39
N VAL A 245 2.02 -13.13 6.51
CA VAL A 245 2.98 -13.36 5.42
C VAL A 245 2.96 -14.82 4.94
N ASN A 246 2.69 -15.76 5.84
CA ASN A 246 2.72 -17.20 5.56
C ASN A 246 1.31 -17.84 5.45
N ALA A 247 0.26 -17.04 5.29
CA ALA A 247 -1.11 -17.50 5.16
C ALA A 247 -1.46 -18.09 3.78
#